data_c13ec2c6ad59576df40c640d3db724c1
#
_entry.id   c13ec2c6ad59576df40c640d3db724c1
#
_cell.length_a   1.000
_cell.length_b   1.000
_cell.length_c   1.000
_cell.angle_alpha   90.00
_cell.angle_beta   90.00
_cell.angle_gamma   90.00
#
_symmetry.space_group_name_H-M   'P 1'
#
loop_
_entity.id
_entity.type
_entity.pdbx_description
1 polymer ?
#
loop_
_entity_poly.entity_id
_entity_poly.type
_entity_poly.pdbx_seq_one_letter_code
_entity_poly.pdbx_strand_id
1 'polypeptide(L)'
;MATRALFHRRGARALVLSVAAGCAAAFPTPATPATAAPPPEIACGWSPRIGADTFNVAFPDTFANYWMTLVPAVPGTGLTLHGEYPHARYMSFVSYAGGAATGVLTDTAIAPDAGSVNPFPAGADRQSTNRSYTIRVVAGDRPENPEPNTLYAPATDGVIPVIYRVYRPDAGRDAMGGTGLPRTTVHTPGDVAVELADCGTNTSAFDPHGVFAEGRARLGRGRTTPLPHAPQWAGREGGGLFPNPDNKYLATLVDSGRTAVIRGRLPETPGTFSGAARMAPAQLRYWSMCSGDVASTSTLGCLVDDEIPVDENGEFTIVVSAPEHRPDPGCHLAWLPANSGETLLIMRNMLPAADFTDSVQNADPEDPEPGLGPHYPTLTYAATGETAGLC
;
A
#
# COMPACT_ATOMS: atom_id res chain seq x y z
N MET A 1 57.21 -37.82 27.45
CA MET A 1 57.85 -37.72 28.76
C MET A 1 56.69 -37.56 29.75
N ALA A 2 56.69 -38.57 30.62
CA ALA A 2 55.78 -38.77 31.71
C ALA A 2 56.13 -37.87 32.91
N THR A 3 55.11 -37.51 33.67
CA THR A 3 55.27 -37.69 35.13
C THR A 3 53.91 -37.63 35.84
N ARG A 4 53.67 -38.70 36.58
CA ARG A 4 52.64 -38.99 37.57
C ARG A 4 52.94 -38.33 38.89
N ALA A 5 51.92 -38.04 39.72
CA ALA A 5 51.85 -38.25 41.17
C ALA A 5 50.41 -37.97 41.61
N LEU A 6 49.68 -38.85 42.14
CA LEU A 6 49.55 -39.73 43.31
C LEU A 6 49.09 -39.05 44.61
N PHE A 7 47.89 -39.49 45.04
CA PHE A 7 47.38 -39.77 46.40
C PHE A 7 47.21 -38.67 47.43
N HIS A 8 45.99 -38.48 47.97
CA HIS A 8 45.74 -38.91 49.37
C HIS A 8 44.20 -39.08 49.60
N ARG A 9 43.86 -40.28 50.10
CA ARG A 9 42.57 -40.63 50.70
C ARG A 9 42.51 -40.10 52.14
N ARG A 10 41.34 -39.54 52.53
CA ARG A 10 40.90 -39.69 53.95
C ARG A 10 39.33 -39.81 53.89
N GLY A 11 38.87 -40.91 54.50
CA GLY A 11 37.43 -41.22 54.65
C GLY A 11 36.82 -40.51 55.84
N ALA A 12 35.57 -40.28 55.78
CA ALA A 12 34.67 -39.96 56.91
C ALA A 12 33.28 -40.55 56.68
N ARG A 13 32.81 -41.10 57.71
CA ARG A 13 31.70 -41.99 57.96
C ARG A 13 30.38 -41.49 57.47
N ALA A 14 29.60 -42.45 56.92
CA ALA A 14 28.16 -42.32 56.57
C ALA A 14 27.33 -42.15 57.86
N LEU A 15 26.43 -41.15 57.81
CA LEU A 15 25.27 -41.03 58.68
C LEU A 15 24.01 -41.21 57.82
N VAL A 16 23.35 -42.35 57.98
CA VAL A 16 22.10 -42.63 57.29
C VAL A 16 20.98 -41.95 58.07
N LEU A 17 20.41 -40.90 57.53
CA LEU A 17 19.10 -40.34 57.93
C LEU A 17 18.07 -40.81 56.92
N SER A 18 17.19 -41.73 57.36
CA SER A 18 16.01 -42.11 56.58
C SER A 18 14.95 -41.00 56.66
N VAL A 19 14.75 -40.28 55.55
CA VAL A 19 13.62 -39.37 55.40
C VAL A 19 12.58 -40.10 54.58
N ALA A 20 11.45 -40.43 55.22
CA ALA A 20 10.26 -40.93 54.54
C ALA A 20 9.67 -39.83 53.66
N ALA A 21 9.84 -39.94 52.35
CA ALA A 21 9.17 -39.07 51.39
C ALA A 21 7.76 -39.56 51.18
N GLY A 22 6.79 -38.83 51.76
CA GLY A 22 5.38 -38.99 51.44
C GLY A 22 5.13 -38.43 50.02
N CYS A 23 4.87 -39.29 49.06
CA CYS A 23 4.34 -38.91 47.75
C CYS A 23 2.92 -38.40 47.88
N ALA A 24 2.75 -37.09 48.05
CA ALA A 24 1.48 -36.44 47.79
C ALA A 24 1.27 -36.35 46.25
N ALA A 25 0.41 -37.21 45.71
CA ALA A 25 -0.06 -37.13 44.32
C ALA A 25 -0.81 -35.79 44.16
N ALA A 26 -0.19 -34.80 43.56
CA ALA A 26 -0.88 -33.60 43.11
C ALA A 26 -1.75 -33.95 41.90
N PHE A 27 -3.04 -33.97 42.08
CA PHE A 27 -3.99 -34.06 40.99
C PHE A 27 -3.88 -32.76 40.15
N PRO A 28 -3.72 -32.84 38.81
CA PRO A 28 -3.75 -31.65 37.98
C PRO A 28 -5.13 -30.98 38.12
N THR A 29 -5.16 -29.76 38.60
CA THR A 29 -6.36 -28.91 38.55
C THR A 29 -6.74 -28.74 37.07
N PRO A 30 -8.03 -28.95 36.69
CA PRO A 30 -8.45 -28.70 35.33
C PRO A 30 -8.19 -27.24 35.02
N ALA A 31 -7.44 -27.00 33.92
CA ALA A 31 -7.25 -25.66 33.41
C ALA A 31 -8.62 -25.07 33.05
N THR A 32 -9.00 -24.00 33.70
CA THR A 32 -10.19 -23.21 33.32
C THR A 32 -9.96 -22.80 31.84
N PRO A 33 -10.93 -23.06 30.93
CA PRO A 33 -10.82 -22.61 29.57
C PRO A 33 -10.66 -21.08 29.60
N ALA A 34 -9.59 -20.58 28.98
CA ALA A 34 -9.40 -19.14 28.81
C ALA A 34 -10.62 -18.61 28.05
N THR A 35 -11.40 -17.76 28.70
CA THR A 35 -12.51 -17.05 28.04
C THR A 35 -11.86 -16.25 26.91
N ALA A 36 -12.20 -16.57 25.67
CA ALA A 36 -11.74 -15.79 24.53
C ALA A 36 -12.16 -14.34 24.77
N ALA A 37 -11.24 -13.40 24.56
CA ALA A 37 -11.56 -11.98 24.61
C ALA A 37 -12.72 -11.73 23.63
N PRO A 38 -13.70 -10.88 23.99
CA PRO A 38 -14.76 -10.52 23.06
C PRO A 38 -14.11 -9.94 21.78
N PRO A 39 -14.68 -10.25 20.60
CA PRO A 39 -14.16 -9.68 19.35
C PRO A 39 -14.19 -8.15 19.45
N PRO A 40 -13.20 -7.45 18.84
CA PRO A 40 -13.18 -6.01 18.85
C PRO A 40 -14.48 -5.47 18.23
N GLU A 41 -15.12 -4.54 18.94
CA GLU A 41 -16.34 -3.90 18.46
C GLU A 41 -15.98 -2.97 17.29
N ILE A 42 -16.59 -3.21 16.11
CA ILE A 42 -16.44 -2.29 14.98
C ILE A 42 -17.39 -1.12 15.21
N ALA A 43 -16.83 0.05 15.50
CA ALA A 43 -17.61 1.23 15.83
C ALA A 43 -18.25 1.89 14.61
N CYS A 44 -17.66 1.76 13.42
CA CYS A 44 -18.11 2.41 12.18
C CYS A 44 -17.57 1.72 10.92
N GLY A 45 -18.16 2.02 9.75
CA GLY A 45 -17.87 1.36 8.48
C GLY A 45 -16.51 1.74 7.89
N TRP A 46 -16.30 3.03 7.59
CA TRP A 46 -15.08 3.51 6.97
C TRP A 46 -14.37 4.55 7.82
N SER A 47 -13.04 4.47 7.87
CA SER A 47 -12.19 5.48 8.51
C SER A 47 -12.41 6.87 7.92
N PRO A 48 -11.96 7.94 8.60
CA PRO A 48 -11.66 9.20 7.94
C PRO A 48 -10.74 8.96 6.73
N ARG A 49 -10.82 9.85 5.74
CA ARG A 49 -9.95 9.78 4.55
C ARG A 49 -8.48 9.84 4.95
N ILE A 50 -7.69 8.94 4.38
CA ILE A 50 -6.24 8.87 4.51
C ILE A 50 -5.65 9.35 3.17
N GLY A 51 -4.73 10.29 3.21
CA GLY A 51 -4.07 10.85 2.05
C GLY A 51 -2.92 11.75 2.46
N ALA A 52 -2.13 12.22 1.51
CA ALA A 52 -0.95 13.05 1.79
C ALA A 52 -1.29 14.37 2.50
N ASP A 53 -2.50 14.88 2.32
CA ASP A 53 -3.01 16.12 2.93
C ASP A 53 -3.73 15.91 4.28
N THR A 54 -4.00 14.66 4.68
CA THR A 54 -4.71 14.34 5.92
C THR A 54 -3.88 13.49 6.87
N PHE A 55 -3.27 12.42 6.36
CA PHE A 55 -2.45 11.50 7.12
C PHE A 55 -1.22 11.09 6.29
N ASN A 56 -0.21 11.97 6.32
CA ASN A 56 0.97 11.85 5.47
C ASN A 56 2.02 10.92 6.10
N VAL A 57 1.80 9.60 6.02
CA VAL A 57 2.69 8.55 6.53
C VAL A 57 2.78 7.40 5.53
N ALA A 58 3.95 6.79 5.43
CA ALA A 58 4.26 5.68 4.52
C ALA A 58 4.20 6.08 3.02
N PHE A 59 4.60 7.31 2.72
CA PHE A 59 4.74 7.86 1.36
C PHE A 59 3.46 7.75 0.53
N PRO A 60 2.31 8.27 1.01
CA PRO A 60 1.08 8.23 0.23
C PRO A 60 1.25 9.03 -1.06
N ASP A 61 0.64 8.56 -2.13
CA ASP A 61 0.54 9.32 -3.38
C ASP A 61 -0.44 10.48 -3.20
N THR A 62 -0.08 11.69 -3.65
CA THR A 62 -0.93 12.89 -3.51
C THR A 62 -2.20 12.84 -4.38
N PHE A 63 -2.23 11.96 -5.37
CA PHE A 63 -3.36 11.74 -6.27
C PHE A 63 -4.21 10.52 -5.89
N ALA A 64 -3.89 9.88 -4.74
CA ALA A 64 -4.60 8.72 -4.24
C ALA A 64 -5.31 9.04 -2.92
N ASN A 65 -6.48 8.47 -2.77
CA ASN A 65 -7.30 8.56 -1.58
C ASN A 65 -7.56 7.16 -1.04
N TYR A 66 -7.53 7.02 0.28
CA TYR A 66 -7.65 5.73 0.94
C TYR A 66 -8.67 5.82 2.07
N TRP A 67 -9.43 4.75 2.26
CA TRP A 67 -10.29 4.52 3.42
C TRP A 67 -10.06 3.10 3.90
N MET A 68 -10.12 2.89 5.19
CA MET A 68 -9.93 1.58 5.80
C MET A 68 -11.18 1.20 6.58
N THR A 69 -11.63 -0.04 6.42
CA THR A 69 -12.59 -0.69 7.31
C THR A 69 -11.92 -1.88 7.99
N LEU A 70 -12.43 -2.26 9.15
CA LEU A 70 -11.92 -3.38 9.93
C LEU A 70 -13.01 -4.45 10.00
N VAL A 71 -12.63 -5.69 9.76
CA VAL A 71 -13.51 -6.87 9.88
C VAL A 71 -13.04 -7.69 11.08
N PRO A 72 -13.93 -8.11 12.02
CA PRO A 72 -13.52 -9.05 13.04
C PRO A 72 -13.01 -10.35 12.41
N ALA A 73 -11.81 -10.78 12.80
CA ALA A 73 -11.18 -11.99 12.30
C ALA A 73 -11.76 -13.25 13.01
N VAL A 74 -13.08 -13.35 13.09
CA VAL A 74 -13.80 -14.45 13.71
C VAL A 74 -14.43 -15.30 12.61
N PRO A 75 -14.21 -16.63 12.60
CA PRO A 75 -14.86 -17.50 11.62
C PRO A 75 -16.39 -17.31 11.57
N GLY A 76 -16.93 -17.17 10.36
CA GLY A 76 -18.35 -16.87 10.13
C GLY A 76 -18.72 -15.40 10.21
N THR A 77 -17.76 -14.51 10.45
CA THR A 77 -17.94 -13.05 10.30
C THR A 77 -17.48 -12.61 8.93
N GLY A 78 -18.15 -11.59 8.39
CA GLY A 78 -17.79 -10.99 7.10
C GLY A 78 -18.37 -9.61 6.94
N LEU A 79 -18.04 -8.96 5.82
CA LEU A 79 -18.67 -7.72 5.38
C LEU A 79 -19.32 -7.90 4.01
N THR A 80 -20.40 -7.19 3.80
CA THR A 80 -20.87 -6.82 2.46
C THR A 80 -20.61 -5.33 2.26
N LEU A 81 -19.95 -5.00 1.14
CA LEU A 81 -19.69 -3.65 0.69
C LEU A 81 -20.51 -3.42 -0.58
N HIS A 82 -21.51 -2.54 -0.50
CA HIS A 82 -22.35 -2.19 -1.64
C HIS A 82 -22.07 -0.75 -2.04
N GLY A 83 -21.59 -0.53 -3.26
CA GLY A 83 -21.16 0.78 -3.74
C GLY A 83 -21.40 1.00 -5.23
N GLU A 84 -20.95 2.16 -5.69
CA GLU A 84 -20.91 2.51 -7.09
C GLU A 84 -19.47 2.72 -7.55
N TYR A 85 -19.12 2.30 -8.78
CA TYR A 85 -17.80 2.56 -9.34
C TYR A 85 -17.56 4.07 -9.43
N PRO A 86 -16.44 4.60 -8.87
CA PRO A 86 -16.15 6.03 -8.89
C PRO A 86 -15.83 6.54 -10.30
N HIS A 87 -16.06 7.83 -10.54
CA HIS A 87 -15.49 8.52 -11.68
C HIS A 87 -14.01 8.84 -11.36
N ALA A 88 -13.14 7.91 -11.68
CA ALA A 88 -11.73 7.97 -11.38
C ALA A 88 -10.93 7.14 -12.39
N ARG A 89 -9.61 7.20 -12.31
CA ARG A 89 -8.73 6.40 -13.14
C ARG A 89 -8.64 4.95 -12.68
N TYR A 90 -8.67 4.72 -11.38
CA TYR A 90 -8.50 3.40 -10.78
C TYR A 90 -9.18 3.34 -9.41
N MET A 91 -9.66 2.16 -9.05
CA MET A 91 -10.08 1.79 -7.71
C MET A 91 -9.68 0.36 -7.37
N SER A 92 -9.54 0.07 -6.09
CA SER A 92 -9.38 -1.32 -5.63
C SER A 92 -9.82 -1.50 -4.19
N PHE A 93 -10.08 -2.78 -3.84
CA PHE A 93 -10.19 -3.24 -2.47
C PHE A 93 -9.09 -4.27 -2.18
N VAL A 94 -8.39 -4.09 -1.09
CA VAL A 94 -7.32 -5.02 -0.67
C VAL A 94 -7.48 -5.36 0.79
N SER A 95 -7.48 -6.66 1.11
CA SER A 95 -7.46 -7.17 2.47
C SER A 95 -6.03 -7.45 2.93
N TYR A 96 -5.80 -7.35 4.24
CA TYR A 96 -4.45 -7.50 4.82
C TYR A 96 -4.45 -8.38 6.06
N ALA A 97 -3.32 -9.08 6.25
CA ALA A 97 -2.97 -9.73 7.49
C ALA A 97 -1.50 -9.43 7.82
N GLY A 98 -1.21 -9.01 9.05
CA GLY A 98 0.17 -8.65 9.45
C GLY A 98 0.81 -7.54 8.60
N GLY A 99 0.02 -6.69 7.92
CA GLY A 99 0.50 -5.64 7.01
C GLY A 99 0.76 -6.10 5.56
N ALA A 100 0.71 -7.41 5.27
CA ALA A 100 0.82 -7.97 3.93
C ALA A 100 -0.57 -8.12 3.27
N ALA A 101 -0.65 -7.90 1.96
CA ALA A 101 -1.88 -8.12 1.21
C ALA A 101 -2.23 -9.62 1.16
N THR A 102 -3.48 -9.97 1.45
CA THR A 102 -4.00 -11.34 1.42
C THR A 102 -4.98 -11.57 0.29
N GLY A 103 -5.61 -10.51 -0.22
CA GLY A 103 -6.49 -10.54 -1.37
C GLY A 103 -6.60 -9.17 -2.01
N VAL A 104 -6.82 -9.14 -3.31
CA VAL A 104 -7.05 -7.91 -4.08
C VAL A 104 -8.26 -8.10 -5.00
N LEU A 105 -9.09 -7.09 -5.05
CA LEU A 105 -10.10 -6.88 -6.08
C LEU A 105 -9.75 -5.58 -6.81
N THR A 106 -9.10 -5.75 -7.95
CA THR A 106 -8.81 -4.67 -8.90
C THR A 106 -10.09 -4.22 -9.60
N ASP A 107 -10.18 -2.98 -10.00
CA ASP A 107 -11.37 -2.37 -10.63
C ASP A 107 -11.98 -3.22 -11.75
N THR A 108 -11.15 -3.74 -12.68
CA THR A 108 -11.63 -4.56 -13.81
C THR A 108 -12.07 -5.96 -13.40
N ALA A 109 -11.62 -6.45 -12.24
CA ALA A 109 -11.98 -7.77 -11.71
C ALA A 109 -13.30 -7.74 -10.91
N ILE A 110 -13.79 -6.56 -10.54
CA ILE A 110 -15.06 -6.42 -9.84
C ILE A 110 -16.20 -6.53 -10.85
N ALA A 111 -17.03 -7.58 -10.72
CA ALA A 111 -18.22 -7.73 -11.53
C ALA A 111 -19.31 -6.72 -11.09
N PRO A 112 -19.97 -6.03 -12.01
CA PRO A 112 -21.08 -5.14 -11.68
C PRO A 112 -22.31 -5.92 -11.24
N ASP A 113 -23.17 -5.28 -10.45
CA ASP A 113 -24.51 -5.81 -10.14
C ASP A 113 -25.36 -5.93 -11.41
N ALA A 114 -26.40 -6.74 -11.34
CA ALA A 114 -27.29 -6.95 -12.49
C ALA A 114 -27.86 -5.62 -13.03
N GLY A 115 -27.67 -5.36 -14.31
CA GLY A 115 -28.09 -4.12 -14.97
C GLY A 115 -27.12 -2.95 -14.81
N SER A 116 -26.02 -3.13 -14.13
CA SER A 116 -24.96 -2.12 -13.99
C SER A 116 -23.77 -2.39 -14.92
N VAL A 117 -22.94 -1.37 -15.12
CA VAL A 117 -21.75 -1.39 -15.98
C VAL A 117 -20.51 -1.13 -15.16
N ASN A 118 -19.46 -1.94 -15.34
CA ASN A 118 -18.13 -1.62 -14.85
C ASN A 118 -17.44 -0.66 -15.83
N PRO A 119 -17.09 0.58 -15.43
CA PRO A 119 -16.51 1.59 -16.33
C PRO A 119 -15.01 1.45 -16.58
N PHE A 120 -14.33 0.49 -15.94
CA PHE A 120 -12.87 0.41 -15.94
C PHE A 120 -12.23 -0.47 -17.04
N PRO A 121 -12.89 -1.51 -17.59
CA PRO A 121 -12.33 -2.23 -18.74
C PRO A 121 -12.15 -1.31 -19.95
N ALA A 122 -11.12 -1.55 -20.77
CA ALA A 122 -10.87 -0.81 -21.99
C ALA A 122 -12.13 -0.83 -22.90
N GLY A 123 -12.52 0.33 -23.43
CA GLY A 123 -13.71 0.52 -24.23
C GLY A 123 -15.02 0.68 -23.44
N ALA A 124 -15.01 0.45 -22.12
CA ALA A 124 -16.22 0.56 -21.30
C ALA A 124 -16.78 1.98 -21.25
N ASP A 125 -18.09 2.07 -21.09
CA ASP A 125 -18.81 3.33 -20.92
C ASP A 125 -18.59 3.88 -19.51
N ARG A 126 -17.86 4.99 -19.40
CA ARG A 126 -17.59 5.69 -18.14
C ARG A 126 -18.71 6.63 -17.72
N GLN A 127 -19.66 6.90 -18.61
CA GLN A 127 -20.77 7.83 -18.35
C GLN A 127 -22.06 7.13 -17.90
N SER A 128 -22.09 5.80 -17.89
CA SER A 128 -23.23 5.05 -17.37
C SER A 128 -23.57 5.50 -15.95
N THR A 129 -24.85 5.76 -15.70
CA THR A 129 -25.39 6.06 -14.37
C THR A 129 -25.69 4.80 -13.55
N ASN A 130 -25.86 3.65 -14.22
CA ASN A 130 -26.03 2.36 -13.57
C ASN A 130 -24.65 1.73 -13.41
N ARG A 131 -24.06 1.85 -12.21
CA ARG A 131 -22.67 1.49 -11.98
C ARG A 131 -22.43 0.84 -10.62
N SER A 132 -23.43 0.16 -10.05
CA SER A 132 -23.32 -0.47 -8.76
C SER A 132 -22.53 -1.78 -8.80
N TYR A 133 -21.95 -2.12 -7.68
CA TYR A 133 -21.30 -3.39 -7.39
C TYR A 133 -21.54 -3.82 -5.95
N THR A 134 -21.43 -5.13 -5.71
CA THR A 134 -21.47 -5.72 -4.39
C THR A 134 -20.23 -6.59 -4.19
N ILE A 135 -19.50 -6.36 -3.10
CA ILE A 135 -18.29 -7.10 -2.71
C ILE A 135 -18.54 -7.76 -1.35
N ARG A 136 -17.98 -8.95 -1.17
CA ARG A 136 -17.96 -9.65 0.11
C ARG A 136 -16.55 -9.71 0.66
N VAL A 137 -16.41 -9.61 1.97
CA VAL A 137 -15.16 -9.90 2.70
C VAL A 137 -15.45 -11.02 3.66
N VAL A 138 -14.64 -12.06 3.64
CA VAL A 138 -14.83 -13.27 4.43
C VAL A 138 -13.59 -13.51 5.30
N ALA A 139 -13.82 -13.65 6.62
CA ALA A 139 -12.78 -14.09 7.54
C ALA A 139 -12.54 -15.59 7.37
N GLY A 140 -11.49 -15.96 6.66
CA GLY A 140 -11.13 -17.34 6.35
C GLY A 140 -10.14 -17.45 5.21
N ASP A 141 -9.63 -18.65 5.00
CA ASP A 141 -8.72 -18.94 3.89
C ASP A 141 -9.46 -18.90 2.54
N ARG A 142 -8.73 -18.49 1.49
CA ARG A 142 -9.26 -18.47 0.14
C ARG A 142 -9.49 -19.92 -0.34
N PRO A 143 -10.72 -20.30 -0.76
CA PRO A 143 -10.99 -21.65 -1.27
C PRO A 143 -10.35 -21.82 -2.67
N GLU A 144 -10.24 -23.08 -3.10
CA GLU A 144 -9.74 -23.42 -4.45
C GLU A 144 -10.59 -22.77 -5.56
N ASN A 145 -11.90 -22.72 -5.37
CA ASN A 145 -12.86 -22.06 -6.27
C ASN A 145 -13.48 -20.86 -5.52
N PRO A 146 -12.84 -19.67 -5.54
CA PRO A 146 -13.34 -18.52 -4.83
C PRO A 146 -14.58 -17.92 -5.50
N GLU A 147 -15.52 -17.46 -4.68
CA GLU A 147 -16.68 -16.71 -5.17
C GLU A 147 -16.24 -15.39 -5.84
N PRO A 148 -16.90 -14.98 -6.93
CA PRO A 148 -16.67 -13.66 -7.53
C PRO A 148 -16.86 -12.54 -6.50
N ASN A 149 -16.21 -11.40 -6.74
CA ASN A 149 -16.31 -10.22 -5.87
C ASN A 149 -16.07 -10.52 -4.39
N THR A 150 -15.25 -11.51 -4.05
CA THR A 150 -15.02 -11.90 -2.66
C THR A 150 -13.55 -11.79 -2.28
N LEU A 151 -13.26 -11.02 -1.25
CA LEU A 151 -11.98 -10.97 -0.56
C LEU A 151 -11.96 -11.99 0.58
N TYR A 152 -10.92 -12.79 0.63
CA TYR A 152 -10.65 -13.72 1.72
C TYR A 152 -9.43 -13.25 2.49
N ALA A 153 -9.47 -13.31 3.81
CA ALA A 153 -8.32 -13.01 4.63
C ALA A 153 -8.27 -13.94 5.86
N PRO A 154 -7.12 -14.57 6.14
CA PRO A 154 -6.99 -15.45 7.29
C PRO A 154 -7.20 -14.65 8.58
N ALA A 155 -7.90 -15.31 9.52
CA ALA A 155 -8.27 -14.74 10.81
C ALA A 155 -7.09 -14.83 11.80
N THR A 156 -6.03 -14.07 11.61
CA THR A 156 -4.79 -14.21 12.40
C THR A 156 -4.65 -13.21 13.54
N ASP A 157 -5.22 -12.00 13.42
CA ASP A 157 -4.86 -10.85 14.28
C ASP A 157 -6.05 -10.13 14.96
N GLY A 158 -7.17 -10.81 15.17
CA GLY A 158 -8.36 -10.21 15.78
C GLY A 158 -9.17 -9.31 14.84
N VAL A 159 -8.54 -8.60 13.90
CA VAL A 159 -9.19 -7.82 12.83
C VAL A 159 -8.47 -7.98 11.50
N ILE A 160 -9.24 -7.88 10.42
CA ILE A 160 -8.78 -7.87 9.03
C ILE A 160 -8.95 -6.45 8.51
N PRO A 161 -7.87 -5.69 8.28
CA PRO A 161 -7.96 -4.41 7.59
C PRO A 161 -8.33 -4.62 6.12
N VAL A 162 -9.29 -3.85 5.62
CA VAL A 162 -9.62 -3.75 4.20
C VAL A 162 -9.48 -2.30 3.78
N ILE A 163 -8.66 -2.04 2.77
CA ILE A 163 -8.46 -0.69 2.25
C ILE A 163 -9.17 -0.55 0.91
N TYR A 164 -10.04 0.46 0.82
CA TYR A 164 -10.58 1.00 -0.40
C TYR A 164 -9.68 2.11 -0.91
N ARG A 165 -9.34 2.09 -2.21
CA ARG A 165 -8.48 3.07 -2.87
C ARG A 165 -9.18 3.68 -4.07
N VAL A 166 -9.01 5.00 -4.22
CA VAL A 166 -9.42 5.75 -5.41
C VAL A 166 -8.24 6.60 -5.87
N TYR A 167 -7.76 6.35 -7.08
CA TYR A 167 -6.66 7.11 -7.67
C TYR A 167 -7.17 8.02 -8.78
N ARG A 168 -6.69 9.23 -8.78
CA ARG A 168 -6.97 10.24 -9.80
C ARG A 168 -8.47 10.34 -10.12
N PRO A 169 -9.30 10.84 -9.19
CA PRO A 169 -10.70 11.19 -9.49
C PRO A 169 -10.76 12.13 -10.69
N ASP A 170 -11.84 12.03 -11.47
CA ASP A 170 -12.06 12.90 -12.64
C ASP A 170 -12.18 14.37 -12.19
N ALA A 171 -11.80 15.31 -13.05
CA ALA A 171 -11.84 16.74 -12.76
C ALA A 171 -13.22 17.20 -12.26
N GLY A 172 -13.20 17.94 -11.15
CA GLY A 172 -14.42 18.44 -10.50
C GLY A 172 -15.16 17.41 -9.64
N ARG A 173 -14.66 16.19 -9.49
CA ARG A 173 -15.17 15.20 -8.55
C ARG A 173 -14.43 15.30 -7.21
N ASP A 174 -15.10 14.85 -6.15
CA ASP A 174 -14.50 14.71 -4.83
C ASP A 174 -13.51 13.52 -4.77
N ALA A 175 -12.91 13.31 -3.60
CA ALA A 175 -11.97 12.23 -3.36
C ALA A 175 -12.53 10.83 -3.63
N MET A 176 -13.85 10.65 -3.56
CA MET A 176 -14.57 9.40 -3.80
C MET A 176 -15.06 9.27 -5.26
N GLY A 177 -14.65 10.20 -6.15
CA GLY A 177 -15.09 10.20 -7.55
C GLY A 177 -16.58 10.48 -7.73
N GLY A 178 -17.23 11.15 -6.77
CA GLY A 178 -18.63 11.59 -6.85
C GLY A 178 -19.67 10.51 -6.54
N THR A 179 -19.28 9.33 -6.02
CA THR A 179 -20.21 8.21 -5.75
C THR A 179 -20.39 7.91 -4.26
N GLY A 180 -19.62 8.58 -3.38
CA GLY A 180 -19.61 8.28 -1.95
C GLY A 180 -18.83 7.01 -1.61
N LEU A 181 -18.80 6.66 -0.33
CA LEU A 181 -18.20 5.42 0.17
C LEU A 181 -19.21 4.26 0.03
N PRO A 182 -18.73 3.02 -0.20
CA PRO A 182 -19.60 1.85 -0.20
C PRO A 182 -20.27 1.66 1.16
N ARG A 183 -21.57 1.36 1.17
CA ARG A 183 -22.28 1.00 2.41
C ARG A 183 -21.71 -0.31 2.95
N THR A 184 -21.45 -0.34 4.25
CA THR A 184 -20.82 -1.46 4.94
C THR A 184 -21.85 -2.17 5.80
N THR A 185 -22.07 -3.46 5.55
CA THR A 185 -22.91 -4.33 6.39
C THR A 185 -22.04 -5.43 6.98
N VAL A 186 -21.99 -5.52 8.32
CA VAL A 186 -21.31 -6.61 9.04
C VAL A 186 -22.26 -7.77 9.16
N HIS A 187 -21.77 -8.97 8.87
CA HIS A 187 -22.46 -10.24 9.11
C HIS A 187 -21.73 -10.97 10.25
N THR A 188 -22.47 -11.36 11.27
CA THR A 188 -21.94 -12.14 12.40
C THR A 188 -22.51 -13.55 12.40
N PRO A 189 -21.89 -14.52 13.10
CA PRO A 189 -22.46 -15.85 13.27
C PRO A 189 -23.90 -15.80 13.79
N GLY A 190 -24.81 -16.55 13.16
CA GLY A 190 -26.25 -16.53 13.48
C GLY A 190 -27.09 -15.62 12.61
N ASP A 191 -26.59 -15.23 11.43
CA ASP A 191 -27.29 -14.44 10.40
C ASP A 191 -27.74 -13.05 10.84
N VAL A 192 -27.06 -12.46 11.82
CA VAL A 192 -27.30 -11.07 12.19
C VAL A 192 -26.50 -10.16 11.25
N ALA A 193 -27.21 -9.29 10.55
CA ALA A 193 -26.64 -8.27 9.67
C ALA A 193 -26.85 -6.88 10.26
N VAL A 194 -25.78 -6.07 10.38
CA VAL A 194 -25.83 -4.72 10.91
C VAL A 194 -25.15 -3.77 9.91
N GLU A 195 -25.89 -2.77 9.42
CA GLU A 195 -25.33 -1.71 8.61
C GLU A 195 -24.58 -0.71 9.52
N LEU A 196 -23.34 -0.38 9.15
CA LEU A 196 -22.50 0.54 9.90
C LEU A 196 -22.50 1.90 9.21
N ALA A 197 -22.69 2.95 9.98
CA ALA A 197 -22.43 4.33 9.52
C ALA A 197 -20.91 4.53 9.36
N ASP A 198 -20.52 5.44 8.46
CA ASP A 198 -19.12 5.83 8.30
C ASP A 198 -18.62 6.56 9.57
N CYS A 199 -17.31 6.45 9.84
CA CYS A 199 -16.69 7.16 10.97
C CYS A 199 -16.70 8.70 10.78
N GLY A 200 -16.96 9.17 9.57
CA GLY A 200 -16.90 10.60 9.23
C GLY A 200 -15.51 11.18 9.52
N THR A 201 -15.44 12.24 10.30
CA THR A 201 -14.18 12.85 10.79
C THR A 201 -13.79 12.38 12.19
N ASN A 202 -14.52 11.41 12.77
CA ASN A 202 -14.30 10.95 14.14
C ASN A 202 -13.09 10.01 14.23
N THR A 203 -11.90 10.55 14.50
CA THR A 203 -10.68 9.79 14.71
C THR A 203 -10.68 8.97 16.02
N SER A 204 -11.58 9.24 16.94
CA SER A 204 -11.72 8.43 18.17
C SER A 204 -12.38 7.07 17.90
N ALA A 205 -13.21 6.98 16.87
CA ALA A 205 -13.84 5.72 16.45
C ALA A 205 -12.89 4.84 15.59
N PHE A 206 -11.89 5.46 14.98
CA PHE A 206 -10.86 4.79 14.20
C PHE A 206 -9.53 5.53 14.37
N ASP A 207 -8.53 4.86 14.96
CA ASP A 207 -7.19 5.41 15.12
C ASP A 207 -6.24 4.90 14.01
N PRO A 208 -6.07 5.67 12.91
CA PRO A 208 -5.13 5.29 11.86
C PRO A 208 -3.69 5.30 12.36
N HIS A 209 -3.33 6.17 13.32
CA HIS A 209 -1.98 6.24 13.86
C HIS A 209 -1.58 4.95 14.56
N GLY A 210 -2.48 4.36 15.37
CA GLY A 210 -2.24 3.09 16.04
C GLY A 210 -2.06 1.95 15.05
N VAL A 211 -2.95 1.83 14.05
CA VAL A 211 -2.87 0.82 13.00
C VAL A 211 -1.56 0.92 12.19
N PHE A 212 -1.17 2.13 11.80
CA PHE A 212 0.07 2.35 11.06
C PHE A 212 1.32 2.19 11.94
N ALA A 213 1.28 2.57 13.22
CA ALA A 213 2.38 2.36 14.16
C ALA A 213 2.64 0.87 14.41
N GLU A 214 1.60 0.09 14.61
CA GLU A 214 1.69 -1.37 14.75
C GLU A 214 2.23 -2.03 13.49
N GLY A 215 1.71 -1.65 12.32
CA GLY A 215 2.21 -2.11 11.03
C GLY A 215 3.69 -1.80 10.84
N ARG A 216 4.15 -0.58 11.14
CA ARG A 216 5.58 -0.21 11.08
C ARG A 216 6.43 -1.02 12.06
N ALA A 217 5.95 -1.26 13.27
CA ALA A 217 6.67 -2.07 14.25
C ALA A 217 6.84 -3.53 13.79
N ARG A 218 5.88 -4.06 13.02
CA ARG A 218 5.96 -5.38 12.40
C ARG A 218 6.92 -5.39 11.22
N LEU A 219 6.87 -4.39 10.33
CA LEU A 219 7.78 -4.25 9.18
C LEU A 219 9.23 -3.99 9.60
N GLY A 220 9.47 -3.19 10.64
CA GLY A 220 10.82 -2.89 11.16
C GLY A 220 11.56 -4.12 11.68
N ARG A 221 10.89 -5.25 11.85
CA ARG A 221 11.48 -6.56 12.16
C ARG A 221 11.85 -7.36 10.90
N GLY A 222 11.42 -6.93 9.71
CA GLY A 222 11.81 -7.48 8.42
C GLY A 222 13.07 -6.78 7.90
N ARG A 223 14.00 -7.53 7.28
CA ARG A 223 15.17 -6.94 6.62
C ARG A 223 14.69 -6.23 5.36
N THR A 224 14.68 -4.91 5.36
CA THR A 224 14.52 -4.13 4.12
C THR A 224 15.87 -4.07 3.41
N THR A 225 15.92 -4.43 2.15
CA THR A 225 17.10 -4.18 1.30
C THR A 225 17.35 -2.67 1.28
N PRO A 226 18.56 -2.18 1.54
CA PRO A 226 18.87 -0.75 1.46
C PRO A 226 18.45 -0.18 0.09
N LEU A 227 18.00 1.06 0.09
CA LEU A 227 17.74 1.79 -1.14
C LEU A 227 19.07 2.20 -1.78
N PRO A 228 19.19 2.13 -3.12
CA PRO A 228 20.35 2.68 -3.81
C PRO A 228 20.33 4.21 -3.72
N HIS A 229 21.52 4.80 -3.85
CA HIS A 229 21.65 6.23 -4.10
C HIS A 229 21.69 6.50 -5.61
N ALA A 230 21.16 7.68 -5.99
CA ALA A 230 21.24 8.17 -7.36
C ALA A 230 22.68 8.12 -7.91
N PRO A 231 22.87 7.76 -9.19
CA PRO A 231 21.85 7.66 -10.23
C PRO A 231 21.13 6.32 -10.33
N GLN A 232 21.42 5.34 -9.48
CA GLN A 232 20.86 4.01 -9.57
C GLN A 232 19.44 3.96 -9.00
N TRP A 233 18.57 3.20 -9.65
CA TRP A 233 17.25 2.86 -9.17
C TRP A 233 17.17 1.37 -8.85
N ALA A 234 16.31 1.02 -7.89
CA ALA A 234 15.98 -0.39 -7.63
C ALA A 234 14.47 -0.60 -7.64
N GLY A 235 14.07 -1.73 -8.16
CA GLY A 235 12.70 -2.20 -8.06
C GLY A 235 12.32 -2.53 -6.62
N ARG A 236 11.09 -2.30 -6.26
CA ARG A 236 10.53 -2.65 -4.94
C ARG A 236 9.23 -3.41 -5.11
N GLU A 237 9.19 -4.60 -4.54
CA GLU A 237 7.96 -5.35 -4.39
C GLU A 237 7.23 -4.84 -3.16
N GLY A 238 6.03 -4.29 -3.38
CA GLY A 238 5.19 -3.78 -2.32
C GLY A 238 5.78 -2.57 -1.59
N GLY A 239 5.07 -1.48 -1.52
CA GLY A 239 5.54 -0.21 -0.95
C GLY A 239 5.58 -0.16 0.57
N GLY A 240 6.11 -1.17 1.26
CA GLY A 240 6.17 -1.15 2.72
C GLY A 240 4.83 -1.49 3.38
N LEU A 241 4.25 -0.56 4.14
CA LEU A 241 3.02 -0.79 4.89
C LEU A 241 1.78 -0.76 3.99
N PHE A 242 0.94 -1.78 4.06
CA PHE A 242 -0.28 -1.92 3.27
C PHE A 242 -0.06 -1.77 1.75
N PRO A 243 0.81 -2.60 1.14
CA PRO A 243 1.13 -2.49 -0.27
C PRO A 243 -0.11 -2.64 -1.16
N ASN A 244 -0.11 -1.95 -2.31
CA ASN A 244 -1.08 -2.21 -3.36
C ASN A 244 -0.49 -3.24 -4.35
N PRO A 245 -1.04 -4.46 -4.45
CA PRO A 245 -0.51 -5.49 -5.37
C PRO A 245 -0.56 -5.09 -6.86
N ASP A 246 -1.46 -4.15 -7.21
CA ASP A 246 -1.58 -3.64 -8.59
C ASP A 246 -0.47 -2.65 -8.96
N ASN A 247 0.38 -2.28 -7.99
CA ASN A 247 1.44 -1.30 -8.13
C ASN A 247 2.83 -1.94 -7.98
N LYS A 248 3.78 -1.53 -8.81
CA LYS A 248 5.21 -1.78 -8.63
C LYS A 248 5.96 -0.45 -8.62
N TYR A 249 7.13 -0.47 -8.00
CA TYR A 249 7.85 0.76 -7.68
C TYR A 249 9.30 0.67 -8.12
N LEU A 250 9.84 1.79 -8.67
CA LEU A 250 11.26 2.09 -8.63
C LEU A 250 11.53 3.10 -7.53
N ALA A 251 12.62 2.95 -6.81
CA ALA A 251 13.00 3.87 -5.76
C ALA A 251 14.51 4.15 -5.75
N THR A 252 14.87 5.38 -5.40
CA THR A 252 16.25 5.82 -5.19
C THR A 252 16.30 6.92 -4.14
N LEU A 253 17.48 7.12 -3.53
CA LEU A 253 17.77 8.23 -2.64
C LEU A 253 18.55 9.30 -3.39
N VAL A 254 18.15 10.56 -3.25
CA VAL A 254 18.87 11.70 -3.79
C VAL A 254 19.44 12.58 -2.68
N ASP A 255 20.61 13.14 -2.94
CA ASP A 255 21.24 14.14 -2.09
C ASP A 255 20.50 15.47 -2.25
N SER A 256 19.83 15.91 -1.21
CA SER A 256 19.00 17.13 -1.21
C SER A 256 19.82 18.43 -1.27
N GLY A 257 21.14 18.36 -1.03
CA GLY A 257 22.06 19.48 -1.22
C GLY A 257 22.38 19.78 -2.69
N ARG A 258 21.84 18.97 -3.63
CA ARG A 258 22.10 19.07 -5.06
C ARG A 258 20.78 19.08 -5.84
N THR A 259 20.80 19.72 -6.99
CA THR A 259 19.67 19.62 -7.93
C THR A 259 19.81 18.34 -8.75
N ALA A 260 18.82 17.44 -8.62
CA ALA A 260 18.75 16.27 -9.48
C ALA A 260 17.83 16.53 -10.68
N VAL A 261 18.20 15.96 -11.82
CA VAL A 261 17.45 16.06 -13.08
C VAL A 261 17.14 14.65 -13.54
N ILE A 262 15.84 14.36 -13.69
CA ILE A 262 15.32 13.07 -14.13
C ILE A 262 14.78 13.25 -15.56
N ARG A 263 15.15 12.35 -16.46
CA ARG A 263 14.63 12.30 -17.84
C ARG A 263 14.18 10.89 -18.17
N GLY A 264 13.12 10.79 -18.96
CA GLY A 264 12.58 9.54 -19.45
C GLY A 264 11.37 9.78 -20.34
N ARG A 265 10.79 8.72 -20.85
CA ARG A 265 9.57 8.77 -21.65
C ARG A 265 8.38 8.34 -20.79
N LEU A 266 7.29 9.11 -20.82
CA LEU A 266 6.04 8.66 -20.19
C LEU A 266 5.42 7.51 -21.00
N PRO A 267 4.97 6.45 -20.32
CA PRO A 267 4.08 5.48 -20.95
C PRO A 267 2.70 6.10 -21.20
N GLU A 268 1.99 5.63 -22.21
CA GLU A 268 0.61 6.04 -22.47
C GLU A 268 -0.29 5.62 -21.32
N THR A 269 -1.12 6.54 -20.83
CA THR A 269 -2.12 6.32 -19.79
C THR A 269 -3.51 6.76 -20.25
N PRO A 270 -4.62 6.21 -19.69
CA PRO A 270 -5.96 6.64 -20.10
C PRO A 270 -6.24 8.05 -19.61
N GLY A 271 -6.66 8.93 -20.51
CA GLY A 271 -6.97 10.35 -20.22
C GLY A 271 -8.29 10.55 -19.46
N THR A 272 -8.45 9.88 -18.32
CA THR A 272 -9.71 9.87 -17.56
C THR A 272 -9.98 11.17 -16.82
N PHE A 273 -8.96 11.89 -16.40
CA PHE A 273 -9.11 13.12 -15.62
C PHE A 273 -9.96 14.17 -16.32
N SER A 274 -9.86 14.29 -17.64
CA SER A 274 -10.68 15.19 -18.44
C SER A 274 -12.14 14.76 -18.60
N GLY A 275 -12.57 13.64 -17.99
CA GLY A 275 -13.93 13.13 -18.08
C GLY A 275 -14.22 12.36 -19.37
N ALA A 276 -13.23 11.67 -19.94
CA ALA A 276 -13.40 10.86 -21.15
C ALA A 276 -14.60 9.91 -21.04
N ALA A 277 -15.42 9.86 -22.07
CA ALA A 277 -16.67 9.08 -22.09
C ALA A 277 -16.41 7.55 -22.08
N ARG A 278 -15.24 7.12 -22.53
CA ARG A 278 -14.84 5.71 -22.56
C ARG A 278 -13.47 5.54 -21.94
N MET A 279 -13.22 4.37 -21.32
CA MET A 279 -11.90 3.99 -20.86
C MET A 279 -11.02 3.69 -22.08
N ALA A 280 -10.02 4.52 -22.32
CA ALA A 280 -9.08 4.27 -23.40
C ALA A 280 -8.18 3.06 -23.11
N PRO A 281 -7.79 2.27 -24.12
CA PRO A 281 -6.66 1.37 -23.99
C PRO A 281 -5.39 2.20 -23.74
N ALA A 282 -4.45 1.67 -22.96
CA ALA A 282 -3.24 2.39 -22.61
C ALA A 282 -2.13 1.40 -22.21
N GLN A 283 -0.89 1.83 -22.21
CA GLN A 283 0.26 1.04 -21.78
C GLN A 283 0.26 0.77 -20.28
N LEU A 284 -0.04 1.82 -19.47
CA LEU A 284 -0.23 1.71 -18.02
C LEU A 284 -1.59 2.30 -17.62
N ARG A 285 -2.18 1.79 -16.54
CA ARG A 285 -3.35 2.40 -15.93
C ARG A 285 -3.01 3.73 -15.27
N TYR A 286 -1.84 3.82 -14.64
CA TYR A 286 -1.44 4.99 -13.86
C TYR A 286 0.07 5.02 -13.69
N TRP A 287 0.65 6.21 -13.81
CA TRP A 287 2.04 6.50 -13.54
C TRP A 287 2.15 7.72 -12.60
N SER A 288 3.05 7.67 -11.64
CA SER A 288 3.41 8.84 -10.82
C SER A 288 4.86 8.81 -10.39
N MET A 289 5.40 10.00 -10.10
CA MET A 289 6.71 10.18 -9.47
C MET A 289 6.52 11.05 -8.22
N CYS A 290 6.95 10.57 -7.06
CA CYS A 290 6.85 11.29 -5.80
C CYS A 290 8.21 11.47 -5.16
N SER A 291 8.38 12.61 -4.46
CA SER A 291 9.46 12.83 -3.51
C SER A 291 8.94 12.70 -2.07
N GLY A 292 9.78 12.19 -1.18
CA GLY A 292 9.41 11.93 0.21
C GLY A 292 10.56 12.13 1.17
N ASP A 293 10.23 12.48 2.40
CA ASP A 293 11.17 12.59 3.51
C ASP A 293 11.38 11.22 4.15
N VAL A 294 12.62 10.74 4.12
CA VAL A 294 12.97 9.40 4.63
C VAL A 294 12.72 9.28 6.14
N ALA A 295 12.96 10.33 6.90
CA ALA A 295 12.88 10.29 8.36
C ALA A 295 11.44 10.23 8.86
N SER A 296 10.54 11.04 8.29
CA SER A 296 9.11 11.08 8.66
C SER A 296 8.27 10.09 7.87
N THR A 297 8.77 9.56 6.76
CA THR A 297 8.03 8.79 5.77
C THR A 297 6.88 9.57 5.11
N SER A 298 6.95 10.90 5.15
CA SER A 298 5.96 11.77 4.52
C SER A 298 6.26 12.01 3.05
N THR A 299 5.24 12.16 2.24
CA THR A 299 5.35 12.65 0.86
C THR A 299 5.53 14.16 0.88
N LEU A 300 6.51 14.66 0.15
CA LEU A 300 6.75 16.08 -0.07
C LEU A 300 5.94 16.61 -1.25
N GLY A 301 5.82 15.82 -2.31
CA GLY A 301 5.02 16.11 -3.49
C GLY A 301 5.03 14.95 -4.47
N CYS A 302 4.02 14.91 -5.34
CA CYS A 302 3.94 13.97 -6.44
C CYS A 302 3.64 14.68 -7.75
N LEU A 303 4.02 14.03 -8.84
CA LEU A 303 3.63 14.35 -10.21
C LEU A 303 2.90 13.13 -10.76
N VAL A 304 1.86 13.36 -11.54
CA VAL A 304 1.09 12.31 -12.22
C VAL A 304 1.20 12.49 -13.74
N ASP A 305 1.05 11.41 -14.46
CA ASP A 305 1.23 11.34 -15.91
C ASP A 305 0.55 12.47 -16.71
N ASP A 306 -0.68 12.84 -16.37
CA ASP A 306 -1.45 13.87 -17.08
C ASP A 306 -1.13 15.33 -16.67
N GLU A 307 -0.21 15.54 -15.73
CA GLU A 307 0.27 16.86 -15.30
C GLU A 307 1.74 17.14 -15.67
N ILE A 308 2.46 16.12 -16.18
CA ILE A 308 3.87 16.29 -16.57
C ILE A 308 3.96 16.82 -17.98
N PRO A 309 4.64 17.97 -18.20
CA PRO A 309 4.96 18.42 -19.54
C PRO A 309 5.85 17.40 -20.27
N VAL A 310 5.47 17.05 -21.49
CA VAL A 310 6.25 16.18 -22.38
C VAL A 310 6.50 16.87 -23.71
N ASP A 311 7.59 16.50 -24.36
CA ASP A 311 7.88 16.91 -25.73
C ASP A 311 7.09 16.11 -26.77
N GLU A 312 7.36 16.32 -28.06
CA GLU A 312 6.71 15.62 -29.19
C GLU A 312 6.98 14.12 -29.23
N ASN A 313 8.01 13.64 -28.52
CA ASN A 313 8.38 12.23 -28.40
C ASN A 313 7.83 11.58 -27.13
N GLY A 314 7.10 12.33 -26.29
CA GLY A 314 6.62 11.89 -24.98
C GLY A 314 7.71 11.90 -23.90
N GLU A 315 8.82 12.59 -24.12
CA GLU A 315 9.91 12.67 -23.15
C GLU A 315 9.65 13.80 -22.14
N PHE A 316 9.93 13.51 -20.87
CA PHE A 316 9.80 14.44 -19.76
C PHE A 316 11.14 14.82 -19.16
N THR A 317 11.17 16.00 -18.54
CA THR A 317 12.24 16.41 -17.63
C THR A 317 11.64 16.85 -16.30
N ILE A 318 12.07 16.19 -15.21
CA ILE A 318 11.68 16.54 -13.84
C ILE A 318 12.92 17.05 -13.11
N VAL A 319 12.79 18.21 -12.48
CA VAL A 319 13.82 18.79 -11.60
C VAL A 319 13.42 18.47 -10.15
N VAL A 320 14.37 17.93 -9.39
CA VAL A 320 14.20 17.68 -7.95
C VAL A 320 15.17 18.58 -7.21
N SER A 321 14.66 19.53 -6.44
CA SER A 321 15.48 20.53 -5.75
C SER A 321 14.79 21.06 -4.50
N ALA A 322 15.56 21.70 -3.62
CA ALA A 322 15.00 22.52 -2.56
C ALA A 322 14.09 23.63 -3.14
N PRO A 323 13.08 24.09 -2.41
CA PRO A 323 12.10 25.08 -2.90
C PRO A 323 12.72 26.38 -3.43
N GLU A 324 13.82 26.84 -2.85
CA GLU A 324 14.57 28.03 -3.27
C GLU A 324 15.28 27.87 -4.62
N HIS A 325 15.43 26.64 -5.11
CA HIS A 325 16.01 26.30 -6.40
C HIS A 325 14.97 25.73 -7.38
N ARG A 326 13.69 26.00 -7.13
CA ARG A 326 12.61 25.61 -8.05
C ARG A 326 12.82 26.31 -9.41
N PRO A 327 12.72 25.58 -10.55
CA PRO A 327 12.77 26.18 -11.87
C PRO A 327 11.68 27.23 -12.07
N ASP A 328 11.95 28.19 -12.95
CA ASP A 328 10.94 29.17 -13.37
C ASP A 328 9.71 28.44 -13.95
N PRO A 329 8.50 28.79 -13.56
CA PRO A 329 7.29 28.19 -14.11
C PRO A 329 7.14 28.27 -15.63
N GLY A 330 7.82 29.23 -16.28
CA GLY A 330 7.88 29.39 -17.75
C GLY A 330 8.71 28.32 -18.47
N CYS A 331 9.49 27.51 -17.75
CA CYS A 331 10.44 26.56 -18.34
C CYS A 331 9.85 25.26 -18.88
N HIS A 332 8.56 25.02 -18.80
CA HIS A 332 7.91 23.76 -19.19
C HIS A 332 8.58 22.51 -18.58
N LEU A 333 9.13 22.64 -17.38
CA LEU A 333 9.74 21.57 -16.61
C LEU A 333 8.82 21.16 -15.47
N ALA A 334 8.74 19.86 -15.22
CA ALA A 334 8.11 19.37 -13.99
C ALA A 334 9.07 19.54 -12.81
N TRP A 335 8.54 19.73 -11.61
CA TRP A 335 9.33 19.92 -10.40
C TRP A 335 8.79 19.12 -9.21
N LEU A 336 9.72 18.51 -8.47
CA LEU A 336 9.47 17.87 -7.19
C LEU A 336 10.29 18.53 -6.08
N PRO A 337 9.71 18.81 -4.91
CA PRO A 337 10.45 19.34 -3.79
C PRO A 337 11.41 18.31 -3.18
N ALA A 338 12.59 18.76 -2.77
CA ALA A 338 13.52 18.03 -1.92
C ALA A 338 13.55 18.66 -0.52
N ASN A 339 13.78 17.86 0.50
CA ASN A 339 13.98 18.34 1.87
C ASN A 339 15.47 18.65 2.15
N SER A 340 15.84 19.02 3.37
CA SER A 340 17.22 19.32 3.77
C SER A 340 18.08 18.09 4.08
N GLY A 341 17.50 16.88 4.04
CA GLY A 341 18.18 15.61 4.28
C GLY A 341 18.21 14.74 3.02
N GLU A 342 18.17 13.43 3.19
CA GLU A 342 17.97 12.51 2.07
C GLU A 342 16.52 12.55 1.61
N THR A 343 16.32 12.73 0.32
CA THR A 343 15.00 12.68 -0.31
C THR A 343 14.84 11.34 -1.02
N LEU A 344 13.78 10.61 -0.68
CA LEU A 344 13.37 9.41 -1.39
C LEU A 344 12.60 9.81 -2.65
N LEU A 345 12.98 9.24 -3.80
CA LEU A 345 12.17 9.28 -5.01
C LEU A 345 11.49 7.93 -5.21
N ILE A 346 10.21 7.95 -5.53
CA ILE A 346 9.41 6.77 -5.81
C ILE A 346 8.66 6.97 -7.12
N MET A 347 8.98 6.15 -8.13
CA MET A 347 8.19 6.04 -9.36
C MET A 347 7.22 4.87 -9.21
N ARG A 348 5.98 5.07 -9.61
CA ARG A 348 4.91 4.06 -9.58
C ARG A 348 4.48 3.67 -10.97
N ASN A 349 4.42 2.37 -11.23
CA ASN A 349 3.78 1.78 -12.38
C ASN A 349 2.61 0.90 -11.92
N MET A 350 1.41 1.17 -12.44
CA MET A 350 0.21 0.42 -12.06
C MET A 350 -0.43 -0.22 -13.28
N LEU A 351 -0.73 -1.53 -13.17
CA LEU A 351 -1.52 -2.30 -14.14
C LEU A 351 -1.05 -2.08 -15.59
N PRO A 352 0.12 -2.58 -15.98
CA PRO A 352 0.54 -2.57 -17.37
C PRO A 352 -0.42 -3.40 -18.23
N ALA A 353 -0.64 -2.97 -19.48
CA ALA A 353 -1.30 -3.80 -20.47
C ALA A 353 -0.48 -5.09 -20.72
N ALA A 354 -1.14 -6.16 -21.08
CA ALA A 354 -0.49 -7.47 -21.22
C ALA A 354 0.59 -7.49 -22.32
N ASP A 355 0.48 -6.61 -23.31
CA ASP A 355 1.42 -6.43 -24.42
C ASP A 355 2.46 -5.33 -24.16
N PHE A 356 2.37 -4.59 -23.06
CA PHE A 356 3.34 -3.60 -22.66
C PHE A 356 4.41 -4.22 -21.76
N THR A 357 5.57 -4.54 -22.34
CA THR A 357 6.67 -5.23 -21.65
C THR A 357 7.59 -4.28 -20.88
N ASP A 358 7.67 -3.01 -21.26
CA ASP A 358 8.63 -2.02 -20.76
C ASP A 358 8.13 -1.36 -19.44
N SER A 359 7.87 -2.20 -18.45
CA SER A 359 7.27 -1.79 -17.16
C SER A 359 8.04 -2.33 -15.97
N VAL A 360 7.89 -1.66 -14.82
CA VAL A 360 8.50 -2.11 -13.54
C VAL A 360 8.06 -3.52 -13.17
N GLN A 361 6.87 -3.95 -13.60
CA GLN A 361 6.34 -5.30 -13.35
C GLN A 361 7.17 -6.40 -14.01
N ASN A 362 7.81 -6.07 -15.14
CA ASN A 362 8.59 -7.01 -15.94
C ASN A 362 10.11 -6.83 -15.80
N ALA A 363 10.54 -5.76 -15.15
CA ALA A 363 11.95 -5.44 -14.96
C ALA A 363 12.58 -6.25 -13.82
N ASP A 364 13.89 -6.52 -13.93
CA ASP A 364 14.68 -7.05 -12.81
C ASP A 364 14.75 -5.99 -11.70
N PRO A 365 14.36 -6.30 -10.46
CA PRO A 365 14.42 -5.34 -9.36
C PRO A 365 15.81 -4.80 -9.05
N GLU A 366 16.87 -5.57 -9.33
CA GLU A 366 18.25 -5.16 -9.06
C GLU A 366 18.90 -4.43 -10.24
N ASP A 367 18.42 -4.67 -11.46
CA ASP A 367 18.85 -4.02 -12.70
C ASP A 367 17.64 -3.69 -13.60
N PRO A 368 16.86 -2.67 -13.23
CA PRO A 368 15.59 -2.38 -13.90
C PRO A 368 15.74 -1.72 -15.30
N GLU A 369 16.90 -1.15 -15.64
CA GLU A 369 17.09 -0.38 -16.87
C GLU A 369 16.77 -1.18 -18.14
N PRO A 370 17.28 -2.40 -18.33
CA PRO A 370 16.99 -3.17 -19.56
C PRO A 370 15.50 -3.50 -19.72
N GLY A 371 14.80 -3.72 -18.61
CA GLY A 371 13.38 -4.09 -18.59
C GLY A 371 12.41 -2.93 -18.77
N LEU A 372 12.86 -1.68 -18.62
CA LEU A 372 12.06 -0.48 -18.86
C LEU A 372 12.39 0.21 -20.19
N GLY A 373 13.54 -0.08 -20.77
CA GLY A 373 13.94 0.52 -22.05
C GLY A 373 13.82 2.06 -22.04
N PRO A 374 13.07 2.66 -22.99
CA PRO A 374 12.93 4.11 -23.07
C PRO A 374 12.17 4.73 -21.89
N HIS A 375 11.47 3.93 -21.09
CA HIS A 375 10.72 4.40 -19.92
C HIS A 375 11.54 4.36 -18.62
N TYR A 376 12.82 3.96 -18.69
CA TYR A 376 13.73 4.02 -17.55
C TYR A 376 14.06 5.47 -17.22
N PRO A 377 13.87 5.94 -15.97
CA PRO A 377 14.15 7.32 -15.58
C PRO A 377 15.64 7.50 -15.35
N THR A 378 16.36 8.05 -16.31
CA THR A 378 17.76 8.44 -16.12
C THR A 378 17.85 9.59 -15.13
N LEU A 379 18.82 9.55 -14.21
CA LEU A 379 19.00 10.57 -13.19
C LEU A 379 20.44 11.10 -13.22
N THR A 380 20.57 12.43 -13.27
CA THR A 380 21.86 13.14 -13.20
C THR A 380 21.76 14.28 -12.19
N TYR A 381 22.91 14.75 -11.69
CA TYR A 381 22.97 15.95 -10.88
C TYR A 381 23.44 17.12 -11.73
N ALA A 382 22.69 18.23 -11.69
CA ALA A 382 23.11 19.48 -12.28
C ALA A 382 24.27 20.10 -11.47
N ALA A 383 25.17 20.83 -12.14
CA ALA A 383 26.16 21.62 -11.44
C ALA A 383 25.47 22.73 -10.62
N THR A 384 26.05 23.06 -9.46
CA THR A 384 25.47 24.05 -8.54
C THR A 384 25.26 25.39 -9.27
N GLY A 385 24.02 25.84 -9.35
CA GLY A 385 23.60 27.08 -10.03
C GLY A 385 23.18 26.93 -11.50
N GLU A 386 23.20 25.73 -12.09
CA GLU A 386 22.86 25.48 -13.52
C GLU A 386 21.37 25.20 -13.79
N THR A 387 20.46 25.48 -12.86
CA THR A 387 19.01 25.37 -13.19
C THR A 387 18.58 26.33 -14.32
N ALA A 388 19.27 27.46 -14.48
CA ALA A 388 19.03 28.40 -15.57
C ALA A 388 19.36 27.84 -16.97
N GLY A 389 20.21 26.83 -17.08
CA GLY A 389 20.55 26.17 -18.36
C GLY A 389 19.62 25.04 -18.75
N LEU A 390 18.64 24.68 -17.90
CA LEU A 390 17.62 23.66 -18.18
C LEU A 390 16.39 24.27 -18.88
N CYS A 391 16.25 25.58 -18.84
CA CYS A 391 15.26 26.36 -19.58
C CYS A 391 15.78 26.72 -20.96
#